data_c6095d7737c2c646d2b618ae31ebf686
#
_entry.id   c6095d7737c2c646d2b618ae31ebf686
#
_cell.length_a   1.000
_cell.length_b   1.000
_cell.length_c   1.000
_cell.angle_alpha   90.00
_cell.angle_beta   90.00
_cell.angle_gamma   90.00
#
_symmetry.space_group_name_H-M   'P 1'
#
loop_
_entity.id
_entity.type
_entity.pdbx_description
1 polymer ?
#
loop_
_entity_poly.entity_id
_entity_poly.type
_entity_poly.pdbx_seq_one_letter_code
_entity_poly.pdbx_strand_id
1 'polypeptide(L)'
;MVRKLFVVLIIVAASIFTASAQSIEGSPEYIRNLTAKWEGERFENGRPKVSDDLIERLKKVTIEESWAELMKLGYQNQYEGDWELLHETEDAVLAGRVVTAQFMPMRPDLEDAVIEQGKREGRMWEQKRTVSWVINSLVKGDVYVADTYNKEWLGTAIGSNLGSGVFNATGNGMITYGHIRDIERLQKIEGFNVWCKGFDPSYMRQTMLVNYNVPVRIGKAIALPGDVVLAKRGGVLFIPPHLVEHIVLTAEFTRLSDEFGEEMIKKGIYTAGQIDSAWSDEMNKRFGDWVRSYKGKLPMSREQLEKYLKDRNF
;
A
#
# COMPACT_ATOMS: atom_id res chain seq x y z
N MET A 1 39.00 46.74 -51.65
CA MET A 1 38.97 46.38 -50.20
C MET A 1 37.56 45.99 -49.88
N VAL A 2 37.28 44.68 -49.82
CA VAL A 2 35.95 44.11 -49.52
C VAL A 2 35.97 43.66 -48.07
N ARG A 3 35.24 44.33 -47.17
CA ARG A 3 35.00 43.91 -45.79
C ARG A 3 33.93 42.82 -45.80
N LYS A 4 34.35 41.59 -45.52
CA LYS A 4 33.43 40.48 -45.23
C LYS A 4 32.85 40.67 -43.85
N LEU A 5 31.56 40.97 -43.80
CA LEU A 5 30.78 40.96 -42.56
C LEU A 5 30.46 39.50 -42.20
N PHE A 6 31.10 38.96 -41.14
CA PHE A 6 30.72 37.67 -40.55
C PHE A 6 29.50 37.90 -39.65
N VAL A 7 28.34 37.50 -40.13
CA VAL A 7 27.14 37.38 -39.29
C VAL A 7 27.25 36.05 -38.56
N VAL A 8 27.62 36.12 -37.31
CA VAL A 8 27.55 34.94 -36.41
C VAL A 8 26.09 34.76 -36.00
N LEU A 9 25.43 33.80 -36.61
CA LEU A 9 24.08 33.41 -36.25
C LEU A 9 24.19 32.56 -34.96
N ILE A 10 24.02 33.19 -33.79
CA ILE A 10 23.87 32.48 -32.53
C ILE A 10 22.50 31.83 -32.53
N ILE A 11 22.43 30.56 -32.90
CA ILE A 11 21.27 29.72 -32.65
C ILE A 11 21.25 29.46 -31.14
N VAL A 12 20.51 30.29 -30.42
CA VAL A 12 20.09 29.97 -29.06
C VAL A 12 19.08 28.84 -29.19
N ALA A 13 19.57 27.61 -29.04
CA ALA A 13 18.71 26.48 -28.78
C ALA A 13 18.02 26.78 -27.45
N ALA A 14 16.86 27.42 -27.50
CA ALA A 14 15.95 27.51 -26.38
C ALA A 14 15.55 26.08 -26.08
N SER A 15 16.26 25.42 -25.14
CA SER A 15 15.78 24.26 -24.46
C SER A 15 14.46 24.68 -23.83
N ILE A 16 13.37 24.34 -24.47
CA ILE A 16 12.03 24.42 -23.87
C ILE A 16 12.08 23.43 -22.73
N PHE A 17 12.57 23.89 -21.59
CA PHE A 17 12.21 23.23 -20.33
C PHE A 17 10.69 23.39 -20.25
N THR A 18 9.97 22.39 -20.68
CA THR A 18 8.60 22.23 -20.27
C THR A 18 8.66 22.15 -18.76
N ALA A 19 8.47 23.29 -18.09
CA ALA A 19 8.18 23.29 -16.67
C ALA A 19 6.94 22.39 -16.55
N SER A 20 7.15 21.13 -16.13
CA SER A 20 6.06 20.23 -15.84
C SER A 20 5.33 20.89 -14.69
N ALA A 21 4.22 21.57 -14.99
CA ALA A 21 3.32 22.05 -13.96
C ALA A 21 2.98 20.84 -13.09
N GLN A 22 2.97 21.02 -11.78
CA GLN A 22 2.67 19.94 -10.85
C GLN A 22 1.35 19.28 -11.27
N SER A 23 1.41 18.00 -11.66
CA SER A 23 0.23 17.24 -12.09
C SER A 23 -0.65 16.90 -10.87
N ILE A 24 -1.95 16.73 -11.11
CA ILE A 24 -2.89 16.23 -10.09
C ILE A 24 -2.51 14.80 -9.67
N GLU A 25 -2.08 13.98 -10.61
CA GLU A 25 -1.46 12.69 -10.31
C GLU A 25 0.05 12.84 -10.21
N GLY A 26 0.67 12.17 -9.23
CA GLY A 26 2.12 12.07 -9.18
C GLY A 26 2.66 11.54 -10.51
N SER A 27 3.66 12.22 -11.08
CA SER A 27 4.23 11.78 -12.36
C SER A 27 4.89 10.40 -12.23
N PRO A 28 4.96 9.61 -13.31
CA PRO A 28 5.63 8.31 -13.29
C PRO A 28 7.09 8.37 -12.81
N GLU A 29 7.80 9.45 -13.17
CA GLU A 29 9.17 9.69 -12.72
C GLU A 29 9.22 9.94 -11.20
N TYR A 30 8.33 10.79 -10.70
CA TYR A 30 8.23 11.09 -9.28
C TYR A 30 7.96 9.83 -8.46
N ILE A 31 7.00 8.99 -8.90
CA ILE A 31 6.66 7.73 -8.22
C ILE A 31 7.84 6.75 -8.24
N ARG A 32 8.56 6.65 -9.37
CA ARG A 32 9.77 5.82 -9.45
C ARG A 32 10.84 6.28 -8.47
N ASN A 33 11.04 7.59 -8.33
CA ASN A 33 12.00 8.15 -7.39
C ASN A 33 11.61 7.87 -5.93
N LEU A 34 10.32 7.99 -5.58
CA LEU A 34 9.81 7.64 -4.25
C LEU A 34 10.00 6.15 -3.91
N THR A 35 9.94 5.29 -4.90
CA THR A 35 10.01 3.83 -4.76
C THR A 35 11.25 3.23 -5.43
N ALA A 36 12.39 3.96 -5.38
CA ALA A 36 13.61 3.61 -6.11
C ALA A 36 14.20 2.25 -5.73
N LYS A 37 13.93 1.75 -4.52
CA LYS A 37 14.37 0.41 -4.06
C LYS A 37 13.59 -0.75 -4.68
N TRP A 38 12.49 -0.47 -5.40
CA TRP A 38 11.73 -1.51 -6.09
C TRP A 38 12.31 -1.80 -7.47
N GLU A 39 12.80 -3.01 -7.68
CA GLU A 39 13.42 -3.47 -8.93
C GLU A 39 12.47 -4.31 -9.82
N GLY A 40 11.25 -4.62 -9.33
CA GLY A 40 10.26 -5.43 -10.05
C GLY A 40 9.46 -4.65 -11.09
N GLU A 41 8.44 -5.31 -11.64
CA GLU A 41 7.51 -4.71 -12.60
C GLU A 41 6.82 -3.46 -12.04
N ARG A 42 6.44 -2.54 -12.94
CA ARG A 42 5.69 -1.32 -12.62
C ARG A 42 4.51 -1.16 -13.53
N PHE A 43 3.48 -0.50 -13.04
CA PHE A 43 2.40 0.03 -13.86
C PHE A 43 2.91 1.20 -14.72
N GLU A 44 2.15 1.60 -15.75
CA GLU A 44 2.50 2.72 -16.64
C GLU A 44 2.72 4.03 -15.87
N ASN A 45 1.92 4.26 -14.81
CA ASN A 45 2.07 5.42 -13.94
C ASN A 45 3.26 5.35 -12.97
N GLY A 46 4.13 4.36 -13.09
CA GLY A 46 5.35 4.21 -12.30
C GLY A 46 5.18 3.48 -10.98
N ARG A 47 3.95 3.19 -10.52
CA ARG A 47 3.72 2.44 -9.27
C ARG A 47 4.31 1.04 -9.32
N PRO A 48 4.97 0.57 -8.24
CA PRO A 48 5.35 -0.83 -8.09
C PRO A 48 4.17 -1.79 -8.28
N LYS A 49 4.44 -2.90 -8.99
CA LYS A 49 3.46 -3.97 -9.24
C LYS A 49 3.86 -5.22 -8.48
N VAL A 50 3.69 -5.20 -7.15
CA VAL A 50 3.85 -6.40 -6.32
C VAL A 50 2.87 -7.46 -6.80
N SER A 51 3.32 -8.71 -6.90
CA SER A 51 2.50 -9.82 -7.43
C SER A 51 1.28 -10.13 -6.56
N ASP A 52 0.19 -10.56 -7.19
CA ASP A 52 -1.02 -10.95 -6.48
C ASP A 52 -0.77 -12.15 -5.56
N ASP A 53 0.14 -13.07 -5.93
CA ASP A 53 0.55 -14.20 -5.07
C ASP A 53 1.14 -13.71 -3.73
N LEU A 54 2.08 -12.77 -3.77
CA LEU A 54 2.65 -12.21 -2.54
C LEU A 54 1.61 -11.50 -1.69
N ILE A 55 0.67 -10.77 -2.31
CA ILE A 55 -0.42 -10.09 -1.60
C ILE A 55 -1.36 -11.12 -0.93
N GLU A 56 -1.72 -12.20 -1.61
CA GLU A 56 -2.56 -13.26 -1.02
C GLU A 56 -1.84 -13.98 0.13
N ARG A 57 -0.54 -14.20 0.03
CA ARG A 57 0.27 -14.78 1.11
C ARG A 57 0.39 -13.82 2.28
N LEU A 58 0.56 -12.51 2.01
CA LEU A 58 0.63 -11.47 3.04
C LEU A 58 -0.65 -11.40 3.89
N LYS A 59 -1.84 -11.68 3.34
CA LYS A 59 -3.10 -11.73 4.11
C LYS A 59 -3.04 -12.71 5.30
N LYS A 60 -2.16 -13.72 5.25
CA LYS A 60 -1.96 -14.69 6.32
C LYS A 60 -0.95 -14.25 7.38
N VAL A 61 -0.20 -13.20 7.12
CA VAL A 61 0.76 -12.61 8.06
C VAL A 61 0.01 -11.72 9.05
N THR A 62 0.43 -11.73 10.32
CA THR A 62 -0.18 -10.85 11.32
C THR A 62 0.36 -9.41 11.23
N ILE A 63 -0.37 -8.48 11.83
CA ILE A 63 0.10 -7.08 11.94
C ILE A 63 1.41 -7.04 12.75
N GLU A 64 1.47 -7.82 13.84
CA GLU A 64 2.62 -7.87 14.76
C GLU A 64 3.87 -8.41 14.09
N GLU A 65 3.77 -9.52 13.33
CA GLU A 65 4.88 -10.08 12.55
C GLU A 65 5.44 -9.06 11.55
N SER A 66 4.53 -8.45 10.77
CA SER A 66 4.92 -7.45 9.77
C SER A 66 5.52 -6.19 10.41
N TRP A 67 4.91 -5.71 11.48
CA TRP A 67 5.38 -4.53 12.21
C TRP A 67 6.76 -4.76 12.83
N ALA A 68 6.98 -5.92 13.46
CA ALA A 68 8.25 -6.24 14.09
C ALA A 68 9.40 -6.27 13.09
N GLU A 69 9.17 -6.84 11.89
CA GLU A 69 10.18 -6.84 10.82
C GLU A 69 10.45 -5.43 10.28
N LEU A 70 9.41 -4.63 10.07
CA LEU A 70 9.58 -3.23 9.65
C LEU A 70 10.37 -2.42 10.68
N MET A 71 10.09 -2.60 11.97
CA MET A 71 10.84 -1.94 13.05
C MET A 71 12.32 -2.32 13.04
N LYS A 72 12.68 -3.61 12.89
CA LYS A 72 14.06 -4.08 12.76
C LYS A 72 14.79 -3.46 11.58
N LEU A 73 14.06 -3.22 10.47
CA LEU A 73 14.58 -2.60 9.26
C LEU A 73 14.59 -1.06 9.29
N GLY A 74 14.21 -0.44 10.43
CA GLY A 74 14.22 1.01 10.62
C GLY A 74 12.97 1.74 10.15
N TYR A 75 11.90 1.03 9.74
CA TYR A 75 10.63 1.60 9.29
C TYR A 75 9.65 1.75 10.46
N GLN A 76 9.77 2.85 11.22
CA GLN A 76 9.05 3.06 12.48
C GLN A 76 7.65 3.64 12.32
N ASN A 77 7.36 4.32 11.20
CA ASN A 77 6.13 5.08 10.99
C ASN A 77 5.26 4.46 9.89
N GLN A 78 4.96 3.16 10.00
CA GLN A 78 4.21 2.42 9.00
C GLN A 78 2.85 1.93 9.49
N TYR A 79 2.56 2.10 10.78
CA TYR A 79 1.37 1.58 11.44
C TYR A 79 0.44 2.69 11.95
N GLU A 80 -0.87 2.49 11.76
CA GLU A 80 -1.93 3.28 12.36
C GLU A 80 -3.00 2.36 12.97
N GLY A 81 -3.44 2.69 14.18
CA GLY A 81 -4.50 2.00 14.93
C GLY A 81 -5.83 2.74 14.95
N ASP A 82 -6.72 2.30 15.86
CA ASP A 82 -8.01 2.93 16.17
C ASP A 82 -8.91 3.13 14.95
N TRP A 83 -9.20 2.02 14.23
CA TRP A 83 -10.06 2.00 13.07
C TRP A 83 -11.44 1.46 13.39
N GLU A 84 -12.46 2.07 12.78
CA GLU A 84 -13.77 1.47 12.60
C GLU A 84 -13.82 0.75 11.24
N LEU A 85 -14.49 -0.40 11.20
CA LEU A 85 -14.62 -1.21 10.01
C LEU A 85 -16.06 -1.19 9.52
N LEU A 86 -16.24 -1.10 8.20
CA LEU A 86 -17.56 -1.24 7.58
C LEU A 86 -18.19 -2.62 7.90
N HIS A 87 -17.36 -3.68 7.86
CA HIS A 87 -17.70 -5.04 8.28
C HIS A 87 -16.70 -5.49 9.35
N GLU A 88 -17.15 -5.50 10.59
CA GLU A 88 -16.34 -5.95 11.72
C GLU A 88 -16.52 -7.47 11.93
N THR A 89 -15.69 -8.26 11.24
CA THR A 89 -15.60 -9.72 11.42
C THR A 89 -14.24 -10.10 12.02
N GLU A 90 -14.16 -11.27 12.67
CA GLU A 90 -12.90 -11.73 13.29
C GLU A 90 -11.78 -11.93 12.28
N ASP A 91 -12.14 -12.33 11.08
CA ASP A 91 -11.25 -12.60 9.95
C ASP A 91 -11.11 -11.42 8.98
N ALA A 92 -11.62 -10.22 9.36
CA ALA A 92 -11.52 -9.05 8.51
C ALA A 92 -10.06 -8.78 8.11
N VAL A 93 -9.79 -8.85 6.81
CA VAL A 93 -8.49 -8.61 6.20
C VAL A 93 -8.62 -7.86 4.89
N LEU A 94 -7.74 -6.89 4.68
CA LEU A 94 -7.58 -6.18 3.43
C LEU A 94 -6.09 -6.11 3.12
N ALA A 95 -5.68 -6.52 1.93
CA ALA A 95 -4.34 -6.31 1.42
C ALA A 95 -4.37 -5.98 -0.06
N GLY A 96 -3.47 -5.10 -0.50
CA GLY A 96 -3.38 -4.70 -1.90
C GLY A 96 -2.40 -3.56 -2.12
N ARG A 97 -2.22 -3.19 -3.39
CA ARG A 97 -1.32 -2.11 -3.80
C ARG A 97 -1.97 -0.76 -3.58
N VAL A 98 -1.26 0.13 -2.93
CA VAL A 98 -1.77 1.43 -2.51
C VAL A 98 -1.88 2.41 -3.68
N VAL A 99 -3.06 3.02 -3.81
CA VAL A 99 -3.29 4.26 -4.54
C VAL A 99 -3.64 5.33 -3.53
N THR A 100 -2.75 6.27 -3.33
CA THR A 100 -2.92 7.34 -2.35
C THR A 100 -3.74 8.49 -2.91
N ALA A 101 -4.56 9.13 -2.08
CA ALA A 101 -5.24 10.39 -2.40
C ALA A 101 -5.14 11.38 -1.24
N GLN A 102 -4.73 12.59 -1.54
CA GLN A 102 -4.57 13.66 -0.57
C GLN A 102 -5.73 14.65 -0.67
N PHE A 103 -6.39 14.84 0.44
CA PHE A 103 -7.44 15.84 0.58
C PHE A 103 -7.00 16.97 1.51
N MET A 104 -7.57 18.14 1.28
CA MET A 104 -7.38 19.33 2.13
C MET A 104 -8.70 20.01 2.44
N PRO A 105 -8.75 20.85 3.48
CA PRO A 105 -9.90 21.73 3.69
C PRO A 105 -10.25 22.51 2.44
N MET A 106 -11.55 22.65 2.17
CA MET A 106 -12.04 23.38 1.01
C MET A 106 -11.53 24.83 1.02
N ARG A 107 -10.94 25.22 -0.10
CA ARG A 107 -10.49 26.57 -0.38
C ARG A 107 -10.83 26.91 -1.83
N PRO A 108 -11.74 27.87 -2.10
CA PRO A 108 -12.31 28.05 -3.45
C PRO A 108 -11.28 28.32 -4.55
N ASP A 109 -10.30 29.17 -4.30
CA ASP A 109 -9.25 29.50 -5.26
C ASP A 109 -8.31 28.31 -5.55
N LEU A 110 -8.04 27.46 -4.55
CA LEU A 110 -7.30 26.23 -4.74
C LEU A 110 -8.14 25.18 -5.49
N GLU A 111 -9.44 25.06 -5.19
CA GLU A 111 -10.35 24.18 -5.93
C GLU A 111 -10.37 24.55 -7.41
N ASP A 112 -10.54 25.85 -7.73
CA ASP A 112 -10.52 26.35 -9.10
C ASP A 112 -9.19 26.01 -9.81
N ALA A 113 -8.06 26.18 -9.13
CA ALA A 113 -6.74 25.85 -9.66
C ALA A 113 -6.58 24.35 -9.96
N VAL A 114 -7.04 23.48 -9.05
CA VAL A 114 -7.05 22.01 -9.22
C VAL A 114 -7.92 21.62 -10.41
N ILE A 115 -9.10 22.22 -10.53
CA ILE A 115 -10.04 21.98 -11.62
C ILE A 115 -9.41 22.37 -12.97
N GLU A 116 -8.86 23.56 -13.07
CA GLU A 116 -8.23 24.05 -14.30
C GLU A 116 -7.01 23.21 -14.68
N GLN A 117 -6.24 22.73 -13.69
CA GLN A 117 -5.16 21.80 -13.95
C GLN A 117 -5.69 20.44 -14.45
N GLY A 118 -6.73 19.89 -13.85
CA GLY A 118 -7.37 18.66 -14.31
C GLY A 118 -7.89 18.78 -15.76
N LYS A 119 -8.48 19.91 -16.14
CA LYS A 119 -8.89 20.15 -17.52
C LYS A 119 -7.70 20.15 -18.49
N ARG A 120 -6.58 20.80 -18.12
CA ARG A 120 -5.34 20.77 -18.93
C ARG A 120 -4.78 19.36 -19.11
N GLU A 121 -4.95 18.51 -18.10
CA GLU A 121 -4.57 17.09 -18.16
C GLU A 121 -5.59 16.19 -18.87
N GLY A 122 -6.66 16.76 -19.44
CA GLY A 122 -7.71 16.01 -20.14
C GLY A 122 -8.58 15.16 -19.21
N ARG A 123 -8.59 15.46 -17.90
CA ARG A 123 -9.44 14.74 -16.95
C ARG A 123 -10.89 15.14 -17.17
N MET A 124 -11.75 14.11 -17.24
CA MET A 124 -13.19 14.36 -17.39
C MET A 124 -13.73 15.11 -16.18
N TRP A 125 -14.50 16.13 -16.50
CA TRP A 125 -15.10 17.03 -15.53
C TRP A 125 -16.61 16.88 -15.52
N GLU A 126 -17.11 16.10 -14.57
CA GLU A 126 -18.54 15.99 -14.33
C GLU A 126 -18.87 16.51 -12.92
N GLN A 127 -19.62 17.62 -12.86
CA GLN A 127 -20.23 18.15 -11.64
C GLN A 127 -19.27 18.38 -10.46
N LYS A 128 -18.05 18.88 -10.70
CA LYS A 128 -17.06 19.19 -9.64
C LYS A 128 -16.68 18.00 -8.75
N ARG A 129 -16.67 16.78 -9.28
CA ARG A 129 -16.35 15.56 -8.50
C ARG A 129 -14.94 15.04 -8.79
N THR A 130 -13.95 15.78 -8.32
CA THR A 130 -12.52 15.44 -8.50
C THR A 130 -12.15 14.06 -7.94
N VAL A 131 -12.86 13.54 -6.94
CA VAL A 131 -12.66 12.19 -6.39
C VAL A 131 -12.78 11.09 -7.45
N SER A 132 -13.64 11.27 -8.45
CA SER A 132 -13.80 10.29 -9.54
C SER A 132 -12.51 10.12 -10.35
N TRP A 133 -11.63 11.10 -10.41
CA TRP A 133 -10.35 10.98 -11.11
C TRP A 133 -9.46 9.90 -10.51
N VAL A 134 -9.43 9.81 -9.16
CA VAL A 134 -8.69 8.76 -8.46
C VAL A 134 -9.35 7.40 -8.72
N ILE A 135 -10.68 7.31 -8.55
CA ILE A 135 -11.41 6.05 -8.70
C ILE A 135 -11.27 5.49 -10.12
N ASN A 136 -11.30 6.36 -11.13
CA ASN A 136 -11.12 5.97 -12.53
C ASN A 136 -9.69 5.53 -12.88
N SER A 137 -8.71 5.81 -12.03
CA SER A 137 -7.31 5.37 -12.20
C SER A 137 -7.01 4.03 -11.51
N LEU A 138 -7.94 3.51 -10.70
CA LEU A 138 -7.77 2.26 -9.97
C LEU A 138 -7.78 1.07 -10.91
N VAL A 139 -7.00 0.04 -10.57
CA VAL A 139 -6.97 -1.23 -11.28
C VAL A 139 -7.16 -2.40 -10.30
N LYS A 140 -7.41 -3.59 -10.83
CA LYS A 140 -7.62 -4.81 -10.02
C LYS A 140 -6.49 -5.05 -9.02
N GLY A 141 -6.86 -5.32 -7.78
CA GLY A 141 -5.93 -5.57 -6.66
C GLY A 141 -5.38 -4.31 -6.01
N ASP A 142 -5.77 -3.10 -6.46
CA ASP A 142 -5.47 -1.87 -5.75
C ASP A 142 -6.30 -1.74 -4.47
N VAL A 143 -5.78 -0.95 -3.54
CA VAL A 143 -6.51 -0.42 -2.37
C VAL A 143 -6.46 1.10 -2.44
N TYR A 144 -7.63 1.71 -2.46
CA TYR A 144 -7.76 3.16 -2.41
C TYR A 144 -7.48 3.65 -0.98
N VAL A 145 -6.46 4.51 -0.81
CA VAL A 145 -6.04 5.05 0.48
C VAL A 145 -6.19 6.56 0.47
N ALA A 146 -7.18 7.06 1.20
CA ALA A 146 -7.55 8.48 1.24
C ALA A 146 -7.15 9.13 2.56
N ASP A 147 -6.29 10.15 2.51
CA ASP A 147 -6.07 11.07 3.62
C ASP A 147 -7.08 12.22 3.54
N THR A 148 -8.13 12.14 4.34
CA THR A 148 -9.10 13.22 4.51
C THR A 148 -8.91 13.96 5.84
N TYR A 149 -7.69 13.98 6.37
CA TYR A 149 -7.26 14.64 7.61
C TYR A 149 -8.23 14.43 8.80
N ASN A 150 -8.85 13.25 8.85
CA ASN A 150 -9.87 12.89 9.83
C ASN A 150 -11.08 13.87 9.87
N LYS A 151 -11.45 14.43 8.71
CA LYS A 151 -12.62 15.31 8.62
C LYS A 151 -13.90 14.50 8.76
N GLU A 152 -14.71 14.87 9.76
CA GLU A 152 -16.01 14.28 10.05
C GLU A 152 -17.11 14.99 9.23
N TRP A 153 -17.71 16.02 9.79
CA TRP A 153 -18.83 16.73 9.22
C TRP A 153 -18.50 17.41 7.89
N LEU A 154 -19.33 17.19 6.86
CA LEU A 154 -19.16 17.65 5.48
C LEU A 154 -17.81 17.23 4.84
N GLY A 155 -17.20 16.15 5.34
CA GLY A 155 -15.91 15.64 4.91
C GLY A 155 -15.93 14.22 4.36
N THR A 156 -17.08 13.54 4.35
CA THR A 156 -17.18 12.12 3.95
C THR A 156 -16.88 11.92 2.47
N ALA A 157 -15.68 11.42 2.16
CA ALA A 157 -15.21 11.27 0.78
C ALA A 157 -15.88 10.10 0.03
N ILE A 158 -16.47 9.14 0.74
CA ILE A 158 -17.08 7.94 0.19
C ILE A 158 -18.53 7.78 0.65
N GLY A 159 -19.38 7.43 -0.30
CA GLY A 159 -20.72 6.89 -0.11
C GLY A 159 -20.95 5.74 -1.07
N SER A 160 -22.16 5.19 -1.13
CA SER A 160 -22.48 3.93 -1.83
C SER A 160 -22.07 3.89 -3.30
N ASN A 161 -22.29 4.96 -4.07
CA ASN A 161 -21.95 4.99 -5.51
C ASN A 161 -20.44 4.95 -5.74
N LEU A 162 -19.67 5.75 -4.97
CA LEU A 162 -18.21 5.77 -5.09
C LEU A 162 -17.59 4.49 -4.55
N GLY A 163 -18.14 3.92 -3.46
CA GLY A 163 -17.71 2.62 -2.93
C GLY A 163 -17.93 1.50 -3.95
N SER A 164 -19.07 1.47 -4.64
CA SER A 164 -19.32 0.55 -5.76
C SER A 164 -18.28 0.75 -6.88
N GLY A 165 -17.96 2.01 -7.21
CA GLY A 165 -16.91 2.32 -8.19
C GLY A 165 -15.55 1.78 -7.81
N VAL A 166 -15.14 1.97 -6.55
CA VAL A 166 -13.88 1.42 -6.02
C VAL A 166 -13.87 -0.11 -6.12
N PHE A 167 -14.93 -0.77 -5.64
CA PHE A 167 -15.00 -2.23 -5.66
C PHE A 167 -15.02 -2.79 -7.08
N ASN A 168 -15.78 -2.20 -7.98
CA ASN A 168 -15.83 -2.63 -9.39
C ASN A 168 -14.48 -2.50 -10.09
N ALA A 169 -13.71 -1.46 -9.78
CA ALA A 169 -12.38 -1.26 -10.36
C ALA A 169 -11.33 -2.21 -9.76
N THR A 170 -11.39 -2.43 -8.45
CA THR A 170 -10.30 -3.09 -7.72
C THR A 170 -10.59 -4.54 -7.34
N GLY A 171 -11.86 -4.89 -7.14
CA GLY A 171 -12.27 -6.13 -6.46
C GLY A 171 -11.82 -6.13 -4.98
N ASN A 172 -11.59 -4.95 -4.38
CA ASN A 172 -10.97 -4.80 -3.08
C ASN A 172 -11.63 -3.66 -2.29
N GLY A 173 -11.25 -3.49 -1.03
CA GLY A 173 -11.72 -2.44 -0.15
C GLY A 173 -10.91 -1.15 -0.22
N MET A 174 -11.07 -0.32 0.81
CA MET A 174 -10.34 0.95 0.93
C MET A 174 -9.98 1.30 2.37
N ILE A 175 -9.03 2.21 2.50
CA ILE A 175 -8.66 2.86 3.76
C ILE A 175 -8.97 4.35 3.62
N THR A 176 -9.68 4.94 4.58
CA THR A 176 -9.86 6.38 4.62
C THR A 176 -9.54 6.93 6.01
N TYR A 177 -8.57 7.82 6.10
CA TYR A 177 -8.30 8.56 7.32
C TYR A 177 -9.31 9.69 7.48
N GLY A 178 -10.54 9.30 7.75
CA GLY A 178 -11.73 10.14 7.88
C GLY A 178 -13.01 9.31 7.91
N HIS A 179 -14.13 9.96 7.68
CA HIS A 179 -15.46 9.36 7.85
C HIS A 179 -16.08 8.93 6.50
N ILE A 180 -16.97 7.96 6.58
CA ILE A 180 -17.76 7.47 5.43
C ILE A 180 -19.26 7.57 5.70
N ARG A 181 -20.08 7.44 4.66
CA ARG A 181 -21.55 7.50 4.74
C ARG A 181 -22.20 6.39 3.93
N ASP A 182 -23.54 6.31 3.97
CA ASP A 182 -24.34 5.32 3.25
C ASP A 182 -24.07 3.88 3.71
N ILE A 183 -23.85 3.66 4.98
CA ILE A 183 -23.33 2.42 5.59
C ILE A 183 -24.15 1.20 5.17
N GLU A 184 -25.50 1.25 5.30
CA GLU A 184 -26.39 0.14 4.99
C GLU A 184 -26.35 -0.24 3.50
N ARG A 185 -25.95 0.68 2.62
CA ARG A 185 -25.78 0.41 1.18
C ARG A 185 -24.38 -0.12 0.88
N LEU A 186 -23.35 0.44 1.53
CA LEU A 186 -21.97 -0.05 1.39
C LEU A 186 -21.85 -1.49 1.88
N GLN A 187 -22.52 -1.84 2.99
CA GLN A 187 -22.53 -3.19 3.55
C GLN A 187 -23.18 -4.24 2.63
N LYS A 188 -23.95 -3.84 1.63
CA LYS A 188 -24.51 -4.74 0.62
C LYS A 188 -23.54 -5.08 -0.52
N ILE A 189 -22.40 -4.44 -0.58
CA ILE A 189 -21.35 -4.74 -1.57
C ILE A 189 -20.52 -5.89 -1.02
N GLU A 190 -20.84 -7.11 -1.46
CA GLU A 190 -20.15 -8.32 -1.00
C GLU A 190 -18.65 -8.26 -1.30
N GLY A 191 -17.81 -8.53 -0.30
CA GLY A 191 -16.36 -8.48 -0.41
C GLY A 191 -15.73 -7.08 -0.27
N PHE A 192 -16.55 -6.02 -0.18
CA PHE A 192 -16.04 -4.67 0.04
C PHE A 192 -15.96 -4.36 1.53
N ASN A 193 -14.79 -4.02 2.02
CA ASN A 193 -14.64 -3.52 3.39
C ASN A 193 -13.88 -2.20 3.42
N VAL A 194 -14.12 -1.40 4.46
CA VAL A 194 -13.50 -0.09 4.65
C VAL A 194 -12.98 0.02 6.06
N TRP A 195 -11.72 0.43 6.19
CA TRP A 195 -11.16 0.93 7.44
C TRP A 195 -11.28 2.46 7.42
N CYS A 196 -12.03 3.02 8.36
CA CYS A 196 -12.30 4.45 8.47
C CYS A 196 -12.14 4.93 9.92
N LYS A 197 -12.28 6.23 10.13
CA LYS A 197 -12.24 6.84 11.48
C LYS A 197 -13.65 7.04 12.07
N GLY A 198 -14.69 6.72 11.31
CA GLY A 198 -16.06 6.79 11.77
C GLY A 198 -17.07 6.98 10.65
N PHE A 199 -18.32 7.18 11.04
CA PHE A 199 -19.45 7.33 10.16
C PHE A 199 -20.11 8.69 10.38
N ASP A 200 -20.45 9.40 9.31
CA ASP A 200 -21.16 10.67 9.34
C ASP A 200 -22.13 10.75 8.15
N PRO A 201 -23.40 11.15 8.33
CA PRO A 201 -24.37 11.16 7.24
C PRO A 201 -24.16 12.27 6.21
N SER A 202 -23.28 13.24 6.51
CA SER A 202 -23.06 14.36 5.62
C SER A 202 -22.31 13.96 4.35
N TYR A 203 -22.40 14.80 3.33
CA TYR A 203 -21.66 14.62 2.09
C TYR A 203 -20.41 15.50 2.06
N MET A 204 -19.46 15.18 1.18
CA MET A 204 -18.24 15.95 0.99
C MET A 204 -18.54 17.35 0.44
N ARG A 205 -18.26 18.38 1.23
CA ARG A 205 -18.45 19.80 0.86
C ARG A 205 -17.36 20.71 1.41
N GLN A 206 -16.72 20.34 2.51
CA GLN A 206 -15.68 21.15 3.16
C GLN A 206 -14.29 20.54 3.01
N THR A 207 -14.15 19.57 2.13
CA THR A 207 -12.86 18.96 1.78
C THR A 207 -12.76 18.81 0.27
N MET A 208 -11.57 18.86 -0.27
CA MET A 208 -11.29 18.79 -1.69
C MET A 208 -10.09 17.90 -1.96
N LEU A 209 -10.12 17.15 -3.06
CA LEU A 209 -8.93 16.45 -3.58
C LEU A 209 -7.93 17.46 -4.08
N VAL A 210 -6.67 17.31 -3.67
CA VAL A 210 -5.57 18.16 -4.18
C VAL A 210 -4.68 17.36 -5.13
N ASN A 211 -4.24 16.18 -4.69
CA ASN A 211 -3.38 15.30 -5.47
C ASN A 211 -3.74 13.84 -5.21
N TYR A 212 -3.26 12.96 -6.08
CA TYR A 212 -3.24 11.52 -5.82
C TYR A 212 -1.96 10.88 -6.40
N ASN A 213 -1.66 9.64 -6.00
CA ASN A 213 -0.38 8.99 -6.25
C ASN A 213 0.82 9.85 -5.78
N VAL A 214 0.68 10.42 -4.60
CA VAL A 214 1.70 11.20 -3.87
C VAL A 214 1.84 10.63 -2.45
N PRO A 215 2.92 10.95 -1.70
CA PRO A 215 3.01 10.58 -0.29
C PRO A 215 1.85 11.19 0.52
N VAL A 216 1.21 10.38 1.36
CA VAL A 216 0.17 10.85 2.27
C VAL A 216 0.47 10.42 3.70
N ARG A 217 -0.07 11.16 4.65
CA ARG A 217 -0.01 10.82 6.06
C ARG A 217 -1.35 10.23 6.52
N ILE A 218 -1.33 8.97 6.92
CA ILE A 218 -2.48 8.26 7.48
C ILE A 218 -2.28 8.18 9.00
N GLY A 219 -2.79 9.17 9.72
CA GLY A 219 -2.54 9.30 11.15
C GLY A 219 -1.06 9.47 11.47
N LYS A 220 -0.45 8.47 12.10
CA LYS A 220 1.00 8.40 12.41
C LYS A 220 1.81 7.74 11.29
N ALA A 221 1.13 7.03 10.37
CA ALA A 221 1.79 6.28 9.32
C ALA A 221 2.01 7.13 8.06
N ILE A 222 3.01 6.73 7.27
CA ILE A 222 3.28 7.26 5.94
C ILE A 222 2.90 6.19 4.92
N ALA A 223 2.12 6.57 3.90
CA ALA A 223 1.80 5.73 2.77
C ALA A 223 2.32 6.35 1.47
N LEU A 224 3.01 5.56 0.67
CA LEU A 224 3.49 5.93 -0.65
C LEU A 224 2.65 5.23 -1.75
N PRO A 225 2.54 5.83 -2.94
CA PRO A 225 1.93 5.14 -4.07
C PRO A 225 2.71 3.88 -4.42
N GLY A 226 2.02 2.75 -4.44
CA GLY A 226 2.61 1.44 -4.73
C GLY A 226 3.16 0.69 -3.51
N ASP A 227 3.08 1.23 -2.30
CA ASP A 227 3.19 0.41 -1.08
C ASP A 227 2.17 -0.72 -1.12
N VAL A 228 2.36 -1.74 -0.30
CA VAL A 228 1.32 -2.74 -0.04
C VAL A 228 0.75 -2.49 1.35
N VAL A 229 -0.56 -2.30 1.41
CA VAL A 229 -1.25 -2.20 2.70
C VAL A 229 -1.66 -3.59 3.19
N LEU A 230 -1.48 -3.82 4.48
CA LEU A 230 -2.09 -4.90 5.24
C LEU A 230 -2.96 -4.27 6.33
N ALA A 231 -4.27 -4.49 6.25
CA ALA A 231 -5.23 -4.02 7.24
C ALA A 231 -5.99 -5.21 7.84
N LYS A 232 -6.07 -5.23 9.15
CA LYS A 232 -6.78 -6.22 9.97
C LYS A 232 -7.47 -5.52 11.14
N ARG A 233 -8.14 -6.25 12.01
CA ARG A 233 -8.75 -5.67 13.22
C ARG A 233 -7.75 -4.91 14.10
N GLY A 234 -6.50 -5.41 14.18
CA GLY A 234 -5.42 -4.78 14.94
C GLY A 234 -4.91 -3.45 14.38
N GLY A 235 -5.30 -3.07 13.17
CA GLY A 235 -4.88 -1.81 12.55
C GLY A 235 -4.48 -1.93 11.08
N VAL A 236 -3.86 -0.89 10.58
CA VAL A 236 -3.41 -0.74 9.19
C VAL A 236 -1.91 -0.55 9.15
N LEU A 237 -1.24 -1.29 8.29
CA LEU A 237 0.21 -1.24 8.10
C LEU A 237 0.53 -1.00 6.63
N PHE A 238 1.39 -0.04 6.34
CA PHE A 238 1.89 0.26 4.99
C PHE A 238 3.29 -0.31 4.81
N ILE A 239 3.46 -1.23 3.88
CA ILE A 239 4.69 -1.98 3.66
C ILE A 239 5.36 -1.50 2.37
N PRO A 240 6.60 -0.99 2.43
CA PRO A 240 7.34 -0.67 1.22
C PRO A 240 7.42 -1.87 0.27
N PRO A 241 7.18 -1.69 -1.04
CA PRO A 241 7.02 -2.81 -1.97
C PRO A 241 8.22 -3.76 -2.02
N HIS A 242 9.44 -3.24 -1.86
CA HIS A 242 10.68 -4.04 -1.85
C HIS A 242 10.86 -4.90 -0.59
N LEU A 243 10.03 -4.71 0.45
CA LEU A 243 10.07 -5.49 1.70
C LEU A 243 8.96 -6.54 1.80
N VAL A 244 7.98 -6.52 0.90
CA VAL A 244 6.82 -7.42 0.98
C VAL A 244 7.24 -8.90 0.94
N GLU A 245 8.12 -9.27 0.00
CA GLU A 245 8.61 -10.63 -0.11
C GLU A 245 9.37 -11.05 1.16
N HIS A 246 10.25 -10.18 1.66
CA HIS A 246 10.99 -10.44 2.88
C HIS A 246 10.07 -10.71 4.09
N ILE A 247 9.05 -9.88 4.28
CA ILE A 247 8.09 -10.01 5.38
C ILE A 247 7.30 -11.32 5.26
N VAL A 248 6.78 -11.60 4.06
CA VAL A 248 6.02 -12.84 3.81
C VAL A 248 6.87 -14.06 4.08
N LEU A 249 8.07 -14.14 3.52
CA LEU A 249 8.97 -15.29 3.70
C LEU A 249 9.39 -15.45 5.15
N THR A 250 9.68 -14.35 5.87
CA THR A 250 10.04 -14.41 7.29
C THR A 250 8.91 -14.97 8.13
N ALA A 251 7.68 -14.51 7.94
CA ALA A 251 6.52 -15.01 8.68
C ALA A 251 6.21 -16.49 8.34
N GLU A 252 6.34 -16.88 7.08
CA GLU A 252 6.14 -18.27 6.64
C GLU A 252 7.21 -19.21 7.22
N PHE A 253 8.45 -18.74 7.28
CA PHE A 253 9.55 -19.49 7.88
C PHE A 253 9.40 -19.63 9.40
N THR A 254 8.95 -18.58 10.08
CA THR A 254 8.63 -18.64 11.52
C THR A 254 7.60 -19.71 11.80
N ARG A 255 6.52 -19.79 11.02
CA ARG A 255 5.52 -20.87 11.17
C ARG A 255 6.09 -22.26 10.98
N LEU A 256 7.01 -22.46 10.04
CA LEU A 256 7.71 -23.74 9.89
C LEU A 256 8.59 -24.06 11.12
N SER A 257 9.23 -23.03 11.70
CA SER A 257 10.01 -23.18 12.92
C SER A 257 9.14 -23.58 14.12
N ASP A 258 7.95 -23.00 14.22
CA ASP A 258 6.98 -23.31 15.26
C ASP A 258 6.48 -24.77 15.12
N GLU A 259 6.11 -25.21 13.89
CA GLU A 259 5.73 -26.59 13.63
C GLU A 259 6.85 -27.59 13.99
N PHE A 260 8.09 -27.27 13.64
CA PHE A 260 9.25 -28.07 14.04
C PHE A 260 9.38 -28.12 15.57
N GLY A 261 9.28 -26.97 16.23
CA GLY A 261 9.38 -26.87 17.69
C GLY A 261 8.33 -27.73 18.39
N GLU A 262 7.07 -27.62 17.97
CA GLU A 262 5.97 -28.42 18.51
C GLU A 262 6.22 -29.93 18.31
N GLU A 263 6.67 -30.34 17.14
CA GLU A 263 6.98 -31.74 16.83
C GLU A 263 8.13 -32.26 17.69
N MET A 264 9.19 -31.46 17.89
CA MET A 264 10.34 -31.86 18.71
C MET A 264 10.00 -31.96 20.21
N ILE A 265 9.17 -31.05 20.73
CA ILE A 265 8.64 -31.11 22.09
C ILE A 265 7.78 -32.38 22.28
N LYS A 266 6.86 -32.65 21.35
CA LYS A 266 5.99 -33.82 21.39
C LYS A 266 6.77 -35.13 21.35
N LYS A 267 7.90 -35.18 20.66
CA LYS A 267 8.81 -36.33 20.61
C LYS A 267 9.75 -36.40 21.80
N GLY A 268 9.74 -35.46 22.73
CA GLY A 268 10.63 -35.38 23.86
C GLY A 268 12.11 -35.15 23.51
N ILE A 269 12.38 -34.60 22.31
CA ILE A 269 13.76 -34.33 21.81
C ILE A 269 14.27 -33.02 22.40
N TYR A 270 13.42 -31.99 22.45
CA TYR A 270 13.71 -30.67 23.03
C TYR A 270 12.64 -30.31 24.07
N THR A 271 13.02 -29.47 25.01
CA THR A 271 12.10 -28.84 25.97
C THR A 271 11.53 -27.55 25.38
N ALA A 272 10.40 -27.10 25.91
CA ALA A 272 9.82 -25.81 25.52
C ALA A 272 10.82 -24.65 25.70
N GLY A 273 11.56 -24.63 26.82
CA GLY A 273 12.58 -23.61 27.07
C GLY A 273 13.74 -23.61 26.07
N GLN A 274 14.09 -24.77 25.50
CA GLN A 274 15.11 -24.83 24.44
C GLN A 274 14.57 -24.30 23.13
N ILE A 275 13.29 -24.57 22.79
CA ILE A 275 12.65 -24.07 21.57
C ILE A 275 12.46 -22.56 21.63
N ASP A 276 12.09 -22.01 22.80
CA ASP A 276 11.88 -20.56 23.00
C ASP A 276 13.18 -19.74 23.15
N SER A 277 14.32 -20.43 23.21
CA SER A 277 15.62 -19.77 23.33
C SER A 277 16.33 -19.65 21.99
N ALA A 278 17.47 -18.97 21.96
CA ALA A 278 18.35 -19.00 20.79
C ALA A 278 18.79 -20.44 20.51
N TRP A 279 18.54 -20.92 19.30
CA TRP A 279 18.83 -22.29 18.90
C TRP A 279 20.35 -22.53 18.75
N SER A 280 20.81 -23.70 19.20
CA SER A 280 22.17 -24.15 18.96
C SER A 280 22.36 -24.51 17.48
N ASP A 281 23.63 -24.58 17.04
CA ASP A 281 23.98 -24.99 15.67
C ASP A 281 23.43 -26.40 15.36
N GLU A 282 23.38 -27.30 16.33
CA GLU A 282 22.76 -28.63 16.17
C GLU A 282 21.26 -28.54 15.91
N MET A 283 20.55 -27.68 16.65
CA MET A 283 19.11 -27.45 16.45
C MET A 283 18.84 -26.82 15.09
N ASN A 284 19.63 -25.81 14.71
CA ASN A 284 19.53 -25.16 13.42
C ASN A 284 19.75 -26.17 12.27
N LYS A 285 20.78 -27.00 12.36
CA LYS A 285 21.03 -28.07 11.38
C LYS A 285 19.87 -29.06 11.31
N ARG A 286 19.38 -29.53 12.48
CA ARG A 286 18.25 -30.47 12.54
C ARG A 286 16.98 -29.86 11.94
N PHE A 287 16.73 -28.60 12.19
CA PHE A 287 15.62 -27.89 11.56
C PHE A 287 15.78 -27.79 10.03
N GLY A 288 16.96 -27.42 9.54
CA GLY A 288 17.25 -27.39 8.11
C GLY A 288 16.99 -28.75 7.43
N ASP A 289 17.44 -29.87 8.05
CA ASP A 289 17.19 -31.22 7.56
C ASP A 289 15.70 -31.58 7.59
N TRP A 290 15.00 -31.20 8.67
CA TRP A 290 13.55 -31.38 8.81
C TRP A 290 12.78 -30.64 7.74
N VAL A 291 13.07 -29.34 7.49
CA VAL A 291 12.39 -28.54 6.48
C VAL A 291 12.64 -29.09 5.07
N ARG A 292 13.87 -29.54 4.76
CA ARG A 292 14.18 -30.17 3.46
C ARG A 292 13.40 -31.45 3.23
N SER A 293 13.13 -32.20 4.30
CA SER A 293 12.34 -33.44 4.25
C SER A 293 10.85 -33.24 4.47
N TYR A 294 10.41 -32.00 4.69
CA TYR A 294 9.01 -31.66 5.02
C TYR A 294 8.05 -32.13 3.93
N LYS A 295 7.07 -32.97 4.32
CA LYS A 295 6.08 -33.55 3.42
C LYS A 295 4.78 -32.75 3.34
N GLY A 296 4.60 -31.78 4.22
CA GLY A 296 3.46 -30.88 4.21
C GLY A 296 3.50 -29.91 3.01
N LYS A 297 2.47 -29.11 2.88
CA LYS A 297 2.42 -28.05 1.86
C LYS A 297 3.29 -26.90 2.32
N LEU A 298 4.43 -26.73 1.68
CA LEU A 298 5.27 -25.55 1.92
C LEU A 298 4.50 -24.26 1.57
N PRO A 299 4.59 -23.23 2.39
CA PRO A 299 3.98 -21.93 2.12
C PRO A 299 4.71 -21.16 1.00
N MET A 300 5.97 -21.52 0.71
CA MET A 300 6.84 -20.91 -0.28
C MET A 300 7.36 -21.95 -1.28
N SER A 301 7.97 -21.51 -2.38
CA SER A 301 8.65 -22.41 -3.30
C SER A 301 9.89 -23.03 -2.66
N ARG A 302 10.30 -24.23 -3.12
CA ARG A 302 11.55 -24.85 -2.63
C ARG A 302 12.78 -24.00 -2.93
N GLU A 303 12.80 -23.28 -4.03
CA GLU A 303 13.88 -22.35 -4.38
C GLU A 303 13.99 -21.21 -3.38
N GLN A 304 12.85 -20.57 -3.04
CA GLN A 304 12.78 -19.54 -2.02
C GLN A 304 13.23 -20.08 -0.65
N LEU A 305 12.80 -21.29 -0.30
CA LEU A 305 13.20 -21.95 0.94
C LEU A 305 14.72 -22.17 1.01
N GLU A 306 15.33 -22.77 -0.01
CA GLU A 306 16.78 -23.04 -0.02
C GLU A 306 17.60 -21.74 0.02
N LYS A 307 17.16 -20.69 -0.69
CA LYS A 307 17.78 -19.37 -0.62
C LYS A 307 17.70 -18.83 0.81
N TYR A 308 16.52 -18.90 1.44
CA TYR A 308 16.31 -18.39 2.78
C TYR A 308 17.13 -19.14 3.84
N LEU A 309 17.22 -20.46 3.73
CA LEU A 309 18.06 -21.30 4.61
C LEU A 309 19.54 -20.96 4.46
N LYS A 310 20.01 -20.79 3.20
CA LYS A 310 21.40 -20.44 2.91
C LYS A 310 21.79 -19.07 3.47
N ASP A 311 20.92 -18.07 3.31
CA ASP A 311 21.18 -16.69 3.76
C ASP A 311 21.26 -16.59 5.29
N ARG A 312 20.74 -17.59 6.02
CA ARG A 312 20.73 -17.67 7.50
C ARG A 312 21.59 -18.78 8.10
N ASN A 313 22.39 -19.46 7.27
CA ASN A 313 23.31 -20.55 7.71
C ASN A 313 22.57 -21.75 8.36
N PHE A 314 21.38 -22.11 7.88
CA PHE A 314 20.66 -23.32 8.31
C PHE A 314 21.03 -24.57 7.50
#